data_a6efbd3fac3d94e1629ca32842f67d21
#
_entry.id   a6efbd3fac3d94e1629ca32842f67d21
#
_cell.length_a   1.000
_cell.length_b   1.000
_cell.length_c   1.000
_cell.angle_alpha   90.00
_cell.angle_beta   90.00
_cell.angle_gamma   90.00
#
_symmetry.space_group_name_H-M   'P 1'
#
loop_
_entity.id
_entity.type
_entity.pdbx_description
1 polymer ?
#
loop_
_entity_poly.entity_id
_entity_poly.type
_entity_poly.pdbx_seq_one_letter_code
_entity_poly.pdbx_strand_id
1 'polypeptide(L)'
;MEVYSNGKVLLTGEYVILDGALSLATPTKFGQYLRLRESQSNLINWKSINFDGNIWFECLITSDTLKVKSTSSKKISNKLVEIINLIRHYNPTFLKKCGSDISTNLTFEKNLGLGSSSTLISNLSKIS
;
A
#
# COMPACT_ATOMS: atom_id res chain seq x y z
N MET A 1 7.02 -12.13 -6.36
CA MET A 1 5.85 -12.27 -5.45
C MET A 1 4.78 -11.28 -5.85
N GLU A 2 3.56 -11.74 -5.92
CA GLU A 2 2.40 -10.89 -6.22
C GLU A 2 1.29 -11.23 -5.23
N VAL A 3 0.66 -10.21 -4.67
CA VAL A 3 -0.49 -10.35 -3.78
C VAL A 3 -1.61 -9.43 -4.26
N TYR A 4 -2.83 -9.76 -3.87
CA TYR A 4 -4.02 -9.03 -4.26
C TYR A 4 -4.96 -8.88 -3.06
N SER A 5 -5.54 -7.71 -2.89
CA SER A 5 -6.56 -7.47 -1.90
C SER A 5 -7.76 -6.77 -2.53
N ASN A 6 -8.95 -7.24 -2.21
CA ASN A 6 -10.20 -6.65 -2.69
C ASN A 6 -10.50 -5.34 -1.97
N GLY A 7 -11.05 -4.39 -2.72
CA GLY A 7 -11.64 -3.20 -2.13
C GLY A 7 -12.92 -3.55 -1.37
N LYS A 8 -13.41 -2.58 -0.62
CA LYS A 8 -14.63 -2.73 0.18
C LYS A 8 -15.54 -1.54 -0.01
N VAL A 9 -16.83 -1.81 0.03
CA VAL A 9 -17.88 -0.78 0.04
C VAL A 9 -18.57 -0.86 1.38
N LEU A 10 -18.66 0.26 2.09
CA LEU A 10 -19.41 0.34 3.34
C LEU A 10 -20.89 0.51 3.01
N LEU A 11 -21.71 -0.50 3.35
CA LEU A 11 -23.10 -0.55 2.95
C LEU A 11 -24.04 0.19 3.90
N THR A 12 -23.70 0.30 5.19
CA THR A 12 -24.56 0.91 6.19
C THR A 12 -23.76 1.63 7.26
N GLY A 13 -24.35 2.63 7.85
CA GLY A 13 -23.94 3.13 9.15
C GLY A 13 -22.64 3.90 9.23
N GLU A 14 -22.17 4.47 8.12
CA GLU A 14 -20.90 5.19 8.12
C GLU A 14 -20.86 6.29 9.20
N TYR A 15 -21.95 7.01 9.38
CA TYR A 15 -22.04 8.06 10.39
C TYR A 15 -22.49 7.55 11.76
N VAL A 16 -23.21 6.42 11.81
CA VAL A 16 -23.72 5.83 13.05
C VAL A 16 -22.77 4.84 13.69
N ILE A 17 -21.68 4.46 13.01
CA ILE A 17 -20.64 3.62 13.61
C ILE A 17 -20.09 4.24 14.90
N LEU A 18 -19.97 5.56 14.94
CA LEU A 18 -19.51 6.31 16.12
C LEU A 18 -20.45 6.16 17.32
N ASP A 19 -21.71 5.83 17.07
CA ASP A 19 -22.70 5.58 18.12
C ASP A 19 -22.82 4.10 18.49
N GLY A 20 -21.90 3.28 17.98
CA GLY A 20 -21.89 1.84 18.27
C GLY A 20 -22.83 1.01 17.40
N ALA A 21 -23.37 1.57 16.33
CA ALA A 21 -24.20 0.81 15.41
C ALA A 21 -23.40 -0.19 14.59
N LEU A 22 -24.05 -1.29 14.20
CA LEU A 22 -23.43 -2.29 13.33
C LEU A 22 -23.23 -1.72 11.94
N SER A 23 -22.01 -1.83 11.42
CA SER A 23 -21.69 -1.48 10.04
C SER A 23 -21.41 -2.72 9.22
N LEU A 24 -21.81 -2.70 7.95
CA LEU A 24 -21.56 -3.78 7.00
C LEU A 24 -20.67 -3.28 5.89
N ALA A 25 -19.58 -4.03 5.63
CA ALA A 25 -18.70 -3.79 4.50
C ALA A 25 -18.76 -5.02 3.58
N THR A 26 -18.96 -4.77 2.28
CA THR A 26 -18.98 -5.83 1.27
C THR A 26 -17.69 -5.77 0.46
N PRO A 27 -16.91 -6.87 0.35
CA PRO A 27 -15.76 -6.90 -0.54
C PRO A 27 -16.23 -6.79 -1.98
N THR A 28 -15.46 -6.10 -2.82
CA THR A 28 -15.74 -5.96 -4.24
C THR A 28 -14.76 -6.81 -5.04
N LYS A 29 -15.09 -7.09 -6.31
CA LYS A 29 -14.15 -7.73 -7.23
C LYS A 29 -13.01 -6.81 -7.65
N PHE A 30 -13.14 -5.52 -7.43
CA PHE A 30 -12.07 -4.55 -7.68
C PHE A 30 -11.15 -4.46 -6.49
N GLY A 31 -9.87 -4.27 -6.72
CA GLY A 31 -8.89 -4.24 -5.66
C GLY A 31 -7.54 -3.71 -6.09
N GLN A 32 -6.50 -4.16 -5.42
CA GLN A 32 -5.16 -3.69 -5.67
C GLN A 32 -4.19 -4.87 -5.70
N TYR A 33 -3.37 -4.93 -6.76
CA TYR A 33 -2.23 -5.83 -6.84
C TYR A 33 -1.00 -5.16 -6.22
N LEU A 34 -0.16 -5.95 -5.58
CA LEU A 34 1.17 -5.53 -5.19
C LEU A 34 2.15 -6.59 -5.69
N ARG A 35 3.14 -6.14 -6.45
CA ARG A 35 4.22 -6.99 -6.96
C ARG A 35 5.52 -6.58 -6.32
N LEU A 36 6.25 -7.56 -5.83
CA LEU A 36 7.54 -7.36 -5.21
C LEU A 36 8.58 -8.20 -5.94
N ARG A 37 9.67 -7.54 -6.35
CA ARG A 37 10.85 -8.20 -6.91
C ARG A 37 12.06 -7.74 -6.11
N GLU A 38 12.85 -8.70 -5.62
CA GLU A 38 14.10 -8.37 -4.96
C GLU A 38 15.11 -7.86 -5.98
N SER A 39 15.90 -6.86 -5.59
CA SER A 39 16.96 -6.31 -6.41
C SER A 39 18.29 -6.35 -5.63
N GLN A 40 19.39 -6.26 -6.35
CA GLN A 40 20.72 -6.27 -5.73
C GLN A 40 21.15 -4.89 -5.22
N SER A 41 20.29 -3.89 -5.35
CA SER A 41 20.53 -2.55 -4.82
C SER A 41 20.18 -2.50 -3.32
N ASN A 42 20.44 -1.36 -2.71
CA ASN A 42 20.02 -1.07 -1.34
C ASN A 42 18.85 -0.07 -1.31
N LEU A 43 18.09 0.00 -2.40
CA LEU A 43 16.99 0.95 -2.54
C LEU A 43 15.68 0.21 -2.74
N ILE A 44 14.63 0.73 -2.11
CA ILE A 44 13.26 0.34 -2.38
C ILE A 44 12.73 1.29 -3.46
N ASN A 45 12.46 0.76 -4.64
CA ASN A 45 11.88 1.51 -5.74
C ASN A 45 10.38 1.25 -5.75
N TRP A 46 9.60 2.25 -5.41
CA TRP A 46 8.16 2.13 -5.26
C TRP A 46 7.43 2.89 -6.36
N LYS A 47 6.48 2.21 -7.02
CA LYS A 47 5.60 2.80 -8.02
C LYS A 47 4.16 2.41 -7.74
N SER A 48 3.28 3.39 -7.72
CA SER A 48 1.85 3.15 -7.58
C SER A 48 1.16 3.51 -8.88
N ILE A 49 0.47 2.54 -9.47
CA ILE A 49 -0.11 2.63 -10.81
C ILE A 49 -1.63 2.61 -10.68
N ASN A 50 -2.29 3.54 -11.36
CA ASN A 50 -3.74 3.60 -11.40
C ASN A 50 -4.30 2.57 -12.40
N PHE A 51 -5.62 2.38 -12.39
CA PHE A 51 -6.29 1.40 -13.25
C PHE A 51 -6.05 1.63 -14.76
N ASP A 52 -5.78 2.86 -15.16
CA ASP A 52 -5.51 3.25 -16.55
C ASP A 52 -4.05 3.08 -16.96
N GLY A 53 -3.19 2.58 -16.07
CA GLY A 53 -1.76 2.39 -16.32
C GLY A 53 -0.89 3.58 -16.00
N ASN A 54 -1.45 4.71 -15.58
CA ASN A 54 -0.67 5.90 -15.21
C ASN A 54 -0.09 5.76 -13.81
N ILE A 55 1.19 6.14 -13.67
CA ILE A 55 1.83 6.20 -12.36
C ILE A 55 1.35 7.44 -11.64
N TRP A 56 0.69 7.27 -10.49
CA TRP A 56 0.20 8.42 -9.71
C TRP A 56 1.09 8.74 -8.51
N PHE A 57 2.00 7.85 -8.17
CA PHE A 57 2.97 8.06 -7.10
C PHE A 57 4.20 7.19 -7.34
N GLU A 58 5.39 7.74 -7.10
CA GLU A 58 6.63 6.98 -7.11
C GLU A 58 7.63 7.57 -6.13
N CYS A 59 8.49 6.74 -5.57
CA CYS A 59 9.57 7.18 -4.69
C CYS A 59 10.71 6.17 -4.66
N LEU A 60 11.87 6.65 -4.22
CA LEU A 60 13.03 5.83 -3.89
C LEU A 60 13.36 6.02 -2.41
N ILE A 61 13.48 4.92 -1.70
CA ILE A 61 13.73 4.89 -0.26
C ILE A 61 14.89 3.94 0.01
N THR A 62 15.79 4.31 0.92
CA THR A 62 16.87 3.38 1.32
C THR A 62 16.27 2.21 2.10
N SER A 63 16.73 0.98 1.82
CA SER A 63 16.18 -0.22 2.44
C SER A 63 16.58 -0.36 3.92
N ASP A 64 17.72 0.16 4.31
CA ASP A 64 18.22 0.04 5.68
C ASP A 64 17.60 1.04 6.63
N THR A 65 17.71 2.34 6.33
CA THR A 65 17.26 3.42 7.23
C THR A 65 15.92 4.03 6.85
N LEU A 66 15.33 3.62 5.73
CA LEU A 66 14.07 4.16 5.18
C LEU A 66 14.14 5.67 4.93
N LYS A 67 15.29 6.12 4.44
CA LYS A 67 15.48 7.52 4.06
C LYS A 67 14.95 7.73 2.64
N VAL A 68 14.09 8.71 2.45
CA VAL A 68 13.54 9.03 1.12
C VAL A 68 14.59 9.74 0.29
N LYS A 69 15.00 9.12 -0.84
CA LYS A 69 15.95 9.69 -1.78
C LYS A 69 15.29 10.59 -2.80
N SER A 70 14.14 10.17 -3.32
CA SER A 70 13.34 10.95 -4.24
C SER A 70 11.88 10.56 -4.09
N THR A 71 10.97 11.48 -4.37
CA THR A 71 9.54 11.22 -4.25
C THR A 71 8.74 12.21 -5.09
N SER A 72 7.64 11.73 -5.64
CA SER A 72 6.66 12.60 -6.31
C SER A 72 5.70 13.27 -5.31
N SER A 73 5.63 12.78 -4.07
CA SER A 73 4.82 13.37 -3.00
C SER A 73 5.40 13.03 -1.65
N LYS A 74 5.90 14.05 -0.93
CA LYS A 74 6.45 13.87 0.41
C LYS A 74 5.40 13.34 1.40
N LYS A 75 4.18 13.80 1.27
CA LYS A 75 3.08 13.36 2.15
C LYS A 75 2.86 11.86 2.05
N ILE A 76 2.81 11.35 0.82
CA ILE A 76 2.56 9.93 0.58
C ILE A 76 3.78 9.10 0.97
N SER A 77 5.00 9.55 0.64
CA SER A 77 6.20 8.81 1.00
C SER A 77 6.41 8.76 2.52
N ASN A 78 6.10 9.83 3.24
CA ASN A 78 6.16 9.83 4.70
C ASN A 78 5.18 8.81 5.29
N LYS A 79 3.98 8.73 4.74
CA LYS A 79 2.97 7.75 5.16
C LYS A 79 3.45 6.33 4.88
N LEU A 80 4.05 6.10 3.72
CA LEU A 80 4.58 4.80 3.35
C LEU A 80 5.71 4.38 4.30
N VAL A 81 6.63 5.29 4.63
CA VAL A 81 7.70 5.03 5.59
C VAL A 81 7.13 4.67 6.96
N GLU A 82 6.11 5.39 7.42
CA GLU A 82 5.44 5.05 8.69
C GLU A 82 4.88 3.63 8.68
N ILE A 83 4.23 3.23 7.59
CA ILE A 83 3.65 1.90 7.45
C ILE A 83 4.75 0.83 7.48
N ILE A 84 5.84 1.04 6.74
CA ILE A 84 6.95 0.10 6.71
C ILE A 84 7.62 0.00 8.09
N ASN A 85 7.81 1.12 8.78
CA ASN A 85 8.35 1.12 10.13
C ASN A 85 7.45 0.35 11.11
N LEU A 86 6.15 0.50 11.00
CA LEU A 86 5.21 -0.24 11.82
C LEU A 86 5.33 -1.74 11.58
N ILE A 87 5.44 -2.16 10.32
CA ILE A 87 5.63 -3.57 9.99
C ILE A 87 6.97 -4.07 10.53
N ARG A 88 8.03 -3.29 10.46
CA ARG A 88 9.35 -3.64 11.00
C ARG A 88 9.36 -3.77 12.51
N HIS A 89 8.42 -3.14 13.18
CA HIS A 89 8.26 -3.34 14.62
C HIS A 89 7.93 -4.80 14.94
N TYR A 90 7.15 -5.46 14.09
CA TYR A 90 6.77 -6.87 14.23
C TYR A 90 7.67 -7.82 13.44
N ASN A 91 8.25 -7.36 12.35
CA ASN A 91 9.17 -8.13 11.50
C ASN A 91 10.37 -7.25 11.16
N PRO A 92 11.43 -7.22 12.01
CA PRO A 92 12.53 -6.25 11.88
C PRO A 92 13.33 -6.35 10.58
N THR A 93 13.28 -7.47 9.87
CA THR A 93 14.02 -7.67 8.62
C THR A 93 13.20 -7.37 7.38
N PHE A 94 11.95 -6.92 7.53
CA PHE A 94 11.05 -6.64 6.42
C PHE A 94 11.63 -5.58 5.48
N LEU A 95 11.85 -5.94 4.21
CA LEU A 95 12.43 -5.09 3.15
C LEU A 95 13.80 -4.50 3.51
N LYS A 96 14.55 -5.13 4.43
CA LYS A 96 15.81 -4.57 4.94
C LYS A 96 17.05 -5.19 4.33
N LYS A 97 17.00 -6.48 3.99
CA LYS A 97 18.20 -7.24 3.59
C LYS A 97 18.75 -6.83 2.23
N CYS A 98 17.89 -6.46 1.31
CA CYS A 98 18.27 -6.07 -0.04
C CYS A 98 17.27 -5.05 -0.58
N GLY A 99 17.60 -4.44 -1.69
CA GLY A 99 16.67 -3.56 -2.37
C GLY A 99 15.50 -4.32 -2.95
N SER A 100 14.48 -3.59 -3.31
CA SER A 100 13.25 -4.17 -3.87
C SER A 100 12.64 -3.24 -4.89
N ASP A 101 12.09 -3.82 -5.94
CA ASP A 101 11.22 -3.13 -6.87
C ASP A 101 9.79 -3.50 -6.51
N ILE A 102 9.02 -2.54 -6.06
CA ILE A 102 7.64 -2.74 -5.63
C ILE A 102 6.73 -1.90 -6.51
N SER A 103 5.70 -2.52 -7.06
CA SER A 103 4.66 -1.81 -7.79
C SER A 103 3.30 -2.20 -7.25
N THR A 104 2.43 -1.21 -7.13
CA THR A 104 1.02 -1.43 -6.80
C THR A 104 0.18 -1.05 -8.00
N ASN A 105 -0.88 -1.80 -8.24
CA ASN A 105 -1.75 -1.56 -9.38
C ASN A 105 -3.20 -1.65 -8.95
N LEU A 106 -3.92 -0.54 -9.07
CA LEU A 106 -5.34 -0.48 -8.77
C LEU A 106 -6.14 -1.00 -9.95
N THR A 107 -7.20 -1.75 -9.68
CA THR A 107 -8.17 -2.16 -10.70
C THR A 107 -9.40 -1.26 -10.71
N PHE A 108 -9.35 -0.16 -9.96
CA PHE A 108 -10.42 0.82 -9.88
C PHE A 108 -9.81 2.23 -9.79
N GLU A 109 -10.61 3.25 -10.06
CA GLU A 109 -10.14 4.62 -9.92
C GLU A 109 -9.90 4.97 -8.45
N LYS A 110 -8.76 5.61 -8.18
CA LYS A 110 -8.31 5.94 -6.82
C LYS A 110 -9.36 6.72 -6.02
N ASN A 111 -10.17 7.52 -6.67
CA ASN A 111 -11.14 8.42 -6.03
C ASN A 111 -12.52 7.81 -5.81
N LEU A 112 -12.72 6.53 -6.13
CA LEU A 112 -14.02 5.88 -5.96
C LEU A 112 -14.36 5.46 -4.54
N GLY A 113 -13.47 5.67 -3.59
CA GLY A 113 -13.72 5.32 -2.19
C GLY A 113 -13.84 3.82 -1.92
N LEU A 114 -13.22 2.98 -2.75
CA LEU A 114 -13.25 1.53 -2.60
C LEU A 114 -12.17 0.99 -1.66
N GLY A 115 -11.54 1.85 -0.87
CA GLY A 115 -10.62 1.42 0.16
C GLY A 115 -9.19 1.17 -0.33
N SER A 116 -8.64 2.06 -1.18
CA SER A 116 -7.28 1.89 -1.72
C SER A 116 -6.20 1.82 -0.62
N SER A 117 -6.36 2.59 0.46
CA SER A 117 -5.42 2.55 1.58
C SER A 117 -5.49 1.24 2.34
N SER A 118 -6.69 0.71 2.56
CA SER A 118 -6.86 -0.56 3.27
C SER A 118 -6.35 -1.74 2.43
N THR A 119 -6.53 -1.71 1.12
CA THR A 119 -5.98 -2.76 0.25
C THR A 119 -4.45 -2.73 0.22
N LEU A 120 -3.85 -1.55 0.28
CA LEU A 120 -2.40 -1.43 0.38
C LEU A 120 -1.88 -2.02 1.68
N ILE A 121 -2.48 -1.67 2.81
CA ILE A 121 -2.07 -2.20 4.11
C ILE A 121 -2.26 -3.72 4.15
N SER A 122 -3.36 -4.22 3.61
CA SER A 122 -3.61 -5.66 3.52
C SER A 122 -2.55 -6.36 2.69
N ASN A 123 -2.19 -5.80 1.54
CA ASN A 123 -1.16 -6.38 0.68
C ASN A 123 0.22 -6.38 1.35
N LEU A 124 0.58 -5.28 2.02
CA LEU A 124 1.84 -5.21 2.75
C LEU A 124 1.89 -6.23 3.89
N SER A 125 0.77 -6.45 4.56
CA SER A 125 0.68 -7.50 5.60
C SER A 125 0.92 -8.89 5.03
N LYS A 126 0.43 -9.17 3.83
CA LYS A 126 0.57 -10.48 3.19
C LYS A 126 2.01 -10.78 2.80
N ILE A 127 2.80 -9.76 2.47
CA ILE A 127 4.21 -9.94 2.09
C ILE A 127 5.18 -9.80 3.26
N SER A 128 4.71 -9.35 4.41
CA SER A 128 5.55 -9.23 5.61
C SER A 128 5.69 -10.57 6.39
#